data_1046a1844df54dd8d1f18df5b29e2b7d
#
_entry.id   1046a1844df54dd8d1f18df5b29e2b7d
#
_cell.length_a   1.000
_cell.length_b   1.000
_cell.length_c   1.000
_cell.angle_alpha   90.00
_cell.angle_beta   90.00
_cell.angle_gamma   90.00
#
_symmetry.space_group_name_H-M   'P 1'
#
loop_
_entity.id
_entity.type
_entity.pdbx_description
1 polymer ?
#
loop_
_entity_poly.entity_id
_entity_poly.type
_entity_poly.pdbx_seq_one_letter_code
_entity_poly.pdbx_strand_id
1 'polypeptide(L)'
;MQTAIDAGVVMVSPSNTSPQFTKVKNGGFYARTAPSDLLQGAVLAQVLIDDGVETLSIISRADSYGRGLAEATAAAFEDAGGVVNTIVYHDQNATEFSSEVTQVGKNSSDAIVGILFPSTGCGVLQAAFEQGTIETPWYFTDGVRGANLSSECGLGNALDGYK
;
A
#
# COMPACT_ATOMS: atom_id res chain seq x y z
N MET A 1 7.84 1.76 -20.67
CA MET A 1 8.01 3.23 -20.83
C MET A 1 9.16 3.57 -21.76
N GLN A 2 10.40 3.14 -21.49
CA GLN A 2 11.58 3.55 -22.31
C GLN A 2 11.40 3.25 -23.80
N THR A 3 10.94 2.06 -24.16
CA THR A 3 10.66 1.69 -25.57
C THR A 3 9.73 2.68 -26.29
N ALA A 4 8.71 3.21 -25.61
CA ALA A 4 7.80 4.19 -26.22
C ALA A 4 8.49 5.57 -26.36
N ILE A 5 9.27 5.97 -25.36
CA ILE A 5 10.06 7.21 -25.41
C ILE A 5 11.05 7.16 -26.58
N ASP A 6 11.79 6.07 -26.73
CA ASP A 6 12.78 5.88 -27.79
C ASP A 6 12.12 5.87 -29.20
N ALA A 7 10.88 5.41 -29.27
CA ALA A 7 10.08 5.42 -30.48
C ALA A 7 9.34 6.76 -30.74
N GLY A 8 9.49 7.76 -29.87
CA GLY A 8 8.77 9.04 -29.97
C GLY A 8 7.26 8.93 -29.78
N VAL A 9 6.79 7.92 -29.05
CA VAL A 9 5.37 7.68 -28.79
C VAL A 9 4.97 8.32 -27.48
N VAL A 10 3.98 9.22 -27.52
CA VAL A 10 3.42 9.83 -26.31
C VAL A 10 2.59 8.82 -25.53
N MET A 11 2.83 8.76 -24.24
CA MET A 11 2.10 7.93 -23.29
C MET A 11 1.42 8.80 -22.23
N VAL A 12 0.14 8.54 -21.95
CA VAL A 12 -0.58 9.15 -20.83
C VAL A 12 -1.12 8.03 -19.93
N SER A 13 -0.80 8.07 -18.65
CA SER A 13 -1.31 7.10 -17.68
C SER A 13 -2.34 7.74 -16.75
N PRO A 14 -3.53 7.14 -16.61
CA PRO A 14 -4.53 7.58 -15.64
C PRO A 14 -4.30 7.01 -14.23
N SER A 15 -3.39 6.05 -14.07
CA SER A 15 -3.30 5.23 -12.84
C SER A 15 -1.88 5.01 -12.28
N ASN A 16 -0.84 5.37 -13.00
CA ASN A 16 0.53 5.22 -12.51
C ASN A 16 0.87 6.30 -11.47
N THR A 17 0.96 5.93 -10.21
CA THR A 17 1.14 6.85 -9.08
C THR A 17 2.56 6.88 -8.52
N SER A 18 3.38 5.84 -8.76
CA SER A 18 4.74 5.75 -8.21
C SER A 18 5.56 7.05 -8.35
N PRO A 19 6.26 7.50 -7.28
CA PRO A 19 7.11 8.68 -7.29
C PRO A 19 8.22 8.63 -8.34
N GLN A 20 8.66 7.44 -8.72
CA GLN A 20 9.71 7.24 -9.72
C GLN A 20 9.37 7.88 -11.08
N PHE A 21 8.08 7.87 -11.45
CA PHE A 21 7.64 8.46 -12.73
C PHE A 21 7.82 9.98 -12.81
N THR A 22 7.87 10.67 -11.67
CA THR A 22 8.14 12.11 -11.62
C THR A 22 9.60 12.44 -12.01
N LYS A 23 10.52 11.49 -11.75
CA LYS A 23 11.96 11.66 -11.95
C LYS A 23 12.47 11.15 -13.31
N VAL A 24 11.62 10.48 -14.08
CA VAL A 24 12.01 9.91 -15.37
C VAL A 24 12.28 11.03 -16.37
N LYS A 25 13.46 10.98 -17.02
CA LYS A 25 13.79 11.84 -18.15
C LYS A 25 13.06 11.34 -19.40
N ASN A 26 11.86 11.84 -19.63
CA ASN A 26 10.96 11.33 -20.65
C ASN A 26 10.86 12.22 -21.92
N GLY A 27 11.58 13.35 -21.96
CA GLY A 27 11.56 14.27 -23.11
C GLY A 27 10.17 14.82 -23.47
N GLY A 28 9.20 14.76 -22.57
CA GLY A 28 7.82 15.15 -22.83
C GLY A 28 6.93 14.02 -23.37
N PHE A 29 7.47 12.81 -23.54
CA PHE A 29 6.69 11.66 -24.05
C PHE A 29 5.90 10.88 -23.01
N TYR A 30 5.99 11.26 -21.73
CA TYR A 30 5.18 10.65 -20.67
C TYR A 30 4.50 11.71 -19.82
N ALA A 31 3.20 11.53 -19.60
CA ALA A 31 2.41 12.29 -18.65
C ALA A 31 1.52 11.36 -17.82
N ARG A 32 1.04 11.81 -16.67
CA ARG A 32 0.02 11.13 -15.88
C ARG A 32 -1.03 12.11 -15.39
N THR A 33 -2.26 11.64 -15.26
CA THR A 33 -3.38 12.41 -14.69
C THR A 33 -3.64 12.06 -13.23
N ALA A 34 -3.08 10.93 -12.74
CA ALA A 34 -3.11 10.56 -11.34
C ALA A 34 -2.07 11.37 -10.52
N PRO A 35 -2.34 11.71 -9.25
CA PRO A 35 -1.36 12.31 -8.36
C PRO A 35 -0.20 11.36 -8.08
N SER A 36 0.89 11.90 -7.50
CA SER A 36 2.00 11.08 -7.02
C SER A 36 1.70 10.45 -5.67
N ASP A 37 2.24 9.25 -5.42
CA ASP A 37 2.19 8.58 -4.11
C ASP A 37 2.89 9.38 -3.00
N LEU A 38 3.72 10.35 -3.32
CA LEU A 38 4.22 11.32 -2.32
C LEU A 38 3.06 12.10 -1.67
N LEU A 39 2.03 12.44 -2.45
CA LEU A 39 0.85 13.11 -1.92
C LEU A 39 -0.06 12.12 -1.18
N GLN A 40 -0.30 10.94 -1.75
CA GLN A 40 -1.13 9.91 -1.12
C GLN A 40 -0.54 9.47 0.21
N GLY A 41 0.77 9.21 0.27
CA GLY A 41 1.46 8.83 1.50
C GLY A 41 1.38 9.89 2.59
N ALA A 42 1.53 11.16 2.22
CA ALA A 42 1.39 12.27 3.17
C ALA A 42 -0.05 12.40 3.72
N VAL A 43 -1.06 12.23 2.86
CA VAL A 43 -2.47 12.26 3.29
C VAL A 43 -2.80 11.06 4.18
N LEU A 44 -2.33 9.86 3.82
CA LEU A 44 -2.53 8.65 4.62
C LEU A 44 -1.86 8.78 6.00
N ALA A 45 -0.64 9.29 6.06
CA ALA A 45 0.05 9.55 7.32
C ALA A 45 -0.74 10.54 8.19
N GLN A 46 -1.29 11.60 7.60
CA GLN A 46 -2.13 12.55 8.35
C GLN A 46 -3.41 11.89 8.90
N VAL A 47 -4.08 11.05 8.12
CA VAL A 47 -5.26 10.30 8.58
C VAL A 47 -4.91 9.40 9.78
N LEU A 48 -3.76 8.69 9.72
CA LEU A 48 -3.28 7.85 10.81
C LEU A 48 -3.03 8.66 12.08
N ILE A 49 -2.36 9.81 11.97
CA ILE A 49 -2.11 10.71 13.11
C ILE A 49 -3.41 11.29 13.69
N ASP A 50 -4.35 11.71 12.83
CA ASP A 50 -5.64 12.26 13.26
C ASP A 50 -6.50 11.20 13.98
N ASP A 51 -6.34 9.93 13.64
CA ASP A 51 -6.97 8.79 14.31
C ASP A 51 -6.23 8.36 15.60
N GLY A 52 -5.12 9.00 15.95
CA GLY A 52 -4.36 8.74 17.17
C GLY A 52 -3.41 7.54 17.09
N VAL A 53 -3.05 7.10 15.88
CA VAL A 53 -2.06 6.03 15.68
C VAL A 53 -0.67 6.56 16.03
N GLU A 54 0.03 5.90 16.94
CA GLU A 54 1.39 6.24 17.35
C GLU A 54 2.42 5.31 16.73
N THR A 55 2.05 4.03 16.51
CA THR A 55 2.92 2.99 15.95
C THR A 55 2.29 2.33 14.72
N LEU A 56 3.06 2.17 13.66
CA LEU A 56 2.60 1.68 12.37
C LEU A 56 3.43 0.49 11.88
N SER A 57 2.75 -0.52 11.34
CA SER A 57 3.37 -1.53 10.46
C SER A 57 2.77 -1.43 9.07
N ILE A 58 3.55 -1.72 8.03
CA ILE A 58 3.11 -1.64 6.64
C ILE A 58 3.36 -2.99 5.96
N ILE A 59 2.36 -3.52 5.27
CA ILE A 59 2.52 -4.65 4.32
C ILE A 59 2.19 -4.18 2.92
N SER A 60 3.08 -4.43 1.97
CA SER A 60 2.98 -3.85 0.64
C SER A 60 3.49 -4.78 -0.46
N ARG A 61 2.98 -4.60 -1.67
CA ARG A 61 3.56 -5.25 -2.87
C ARG A 61 5.01 -4.80 -3.09
N ALA A 62 5.84 -5.74 -3.54
CA ALA A 62 7.26 -5.51 -3.83
C ALA A 62 7.51 -4.90 -5.23
N ASP A 63 6.61 -4.07 -5.75
CA ASP A 63 6.78 -3.36 -7.02
C ASP A 63 7.04 -1.85 -6.82
N SER A 64 7.18 -1.10 -7.91
CA SER A 64 7.49 0.33 -7.83
C SER A 64 6.35 1.18 -7.22
N TYR A 65 5.09 0.73 -7.32
CA TYR A 65 3.95 1.35 -6.66
C TYR A 65 4.02 1.08 -5.15
N GLY A 66 4.00 -0.19 -4.75
CA GLY A 66 3.94 -0.55 -3.35
C GLY A 66 5.12 -0.03 -2.55
N ARG A 67 6.35 -0.16 -3.07
CA ARG A 67 7.55 0.39 -2.41
C ARG A 67 7.49 1.92 -2.29
N GLY A 68 7.13 2.59 -3.38
CA GLY A 68 7.09 4.06 -3.40
C GLY A 68 6.06 4.64 -2.44
N LEU A 69 4.87 4.04 -2.36
CA LEU A 69 3.82 4.49 -1.44
C LEU A 69 4.14 4.11 0.02
N ALA A 70 4.68 2.91 0.28
CA ALA A 70 5.08 2.50 1.62
C ALA A 70 6.17 3.42 2.20
N GLU A 71 7.21 3.72 1.41
CA GLU A 71 8.28 4.62 1.80
C GLU A 71 7.77 6.06 2.01
N ALA A 72 6.87 6.55 1.14
CA ALA A 72 6.29 7.89 1.27
C ALA A 72 5.40 8.02 2.51
N THR A 73 4.58 6.99 2.80
CA THR A 73 3.74 6.94 3.99
C THR A 73 4.59 6.88 5.25
N ALA A 74 5.59 5.99 5.28
CA ALA A 74 6.48 5.84 6.43
C ALA A 74 7.22 7.16 6.74
N ALA A 75 7.83 7.78 5.74
CA ALA A 75 8.54 9.04 5.93
C ALA A 75 7.62 10.16 6.46
N ALA A 76 6.42 10.31 5.88
CA ALA A 76 5.48 11.32 6.33
C ALA A 76 4.93 11.05 7.74
N PHE A 77 4.73 9.79 8.09
CA PHE A 77 4.26 9.38 9.42
C PHE A 77 5.33 9.64 10.50
N GLU A 78 6.59 9.32 10.20
CA GLU A 78 7.72 9.59 11.08
C GLU A 78 7.99 11.10 11.22
N ASP A 79 7.91 11.86 10.13
CA ASP A 79 8.01 13.34 10.16
C ASP A 79 6.92 13.99 11.03
N ALA A 80 5.74 13.35 11.13
CA ALA A 80 4.65 13.78 11.99
C ALA A 80 4.78 13.29 13.45
N GLY A 81 5.84 12.55 13.80
CA GLY A 81 6.15 12.10 15.15
C GLY A 81 5.70 10.66 15.46
N GLY A 82 5.14 9.93 14.50
CA GLY A 82 4.82 8.51 14.64
C GLY A 82 6.06 7.61 14.54
N VAL A 83 5.90 6.33 14.83
CA VAL A 83 6.95 5.31 14.74
C VAL A 83 6.56 4.21 13.77
N VAL A 84 7.38 3.96 12.76
CA VAL A 84 7.18 2.82 11.84
C VAL A 84 7.98 1.61 12.36
N ASN A 85 7.25 0.62 12.85
CA ASN A 85 7.85 -0.60 13.43
C ASN A 85 8.45 -1.51 12.37
N THR A 86 7.77 -1.66 11.23
CA THR A 86 8.25 -2.49 10.13
C THR A 86 7.57 -2.17 8.81
N ILE A 87 8.27 -2.42 7.72
CA ILE A 87 7.71 -2.47 6.36
C ILE A 87 8.03 -3.84 5.79
N VAL A 88 6.99 -4.61 5.48
CA VAL A 88 7.10 -5.95 4.89
C VAL A 88 6.65 -5.90 3.44
N TYR A 89 7.42 -6.50 2.56
CA TYR A 89 7.09 -6.57 1.14
C TYR A 89 6.80 -8.01 0.72
N HIS A 90 5.68 -8.21 0.01
CA HIS A 90 5.32 -9.50 -0.58
C HIS A 90 5.50 -9.49 -2.10
N ASP A 91 5.84 -10.63 -2.66
CA ASP A 91 5.90 -10.81 -4.13
C ASP A 91 4.47 -10.72 -4.71
N GLN A 92 4.33 -10.01 -5.84
CA GLN A 92 3.06 -9.86 -6.55
C GLN A 92 2.50 -11.17 -7.13
N ASN A 93 3.34 -12.20 -7.26
CA ASN A 93 2.97 -13.51 -7.76
C ASN A 93 2.92 -14.58 -6.65
N ALA A 94 3.14 -14.20 -5.39
CA ALA A 94 3.02 -15.10 -4.26
C ALA A 94 1.58 -15.60 -4.11
N THR A 95 1.44 -16.80 -3.61
CA THR A 95 0.16 -17.44 -3.30
C THR A 95 0.03 -17.77 -1.82
N GLU A 96 1.08 -17.54 -1.04
CA GLU A 96 1.17 -17.77 0.39
C GLU A 96 1.79 -16.53 1.08
N PHE A 97 1.21 -16.09 2.20
CA PHE A 97 1.54 -14.82 2.85
C PHE A 97 1.73 -14.93 4.37
N SER A 98 1.70 -16.14 4.92
CA SER A 98 1.76 -16.37 6.37
C SER A 98 3.02 -15.80 7.01
N SER A 99 4.16 -15.84 6.30
CA SER A 99 5.43 -15.33 6.81
C SER A 99 5.45 -13.80 6.87
N GLU A 100 4.92 -13.14 5.85
CA GLU A 100 4.82 -11.68 5.78
C GLU A 100 3.84 -11.15 6.82
N VAL A 101 2.70 -11.81 6.99
CA VAL A 101 1.71 -11.46 8.02
C VAL A 101 2.28 -11.65 9.42
N THR A 102 3.02 -12.74 9.68
CA THR A 102 3.72 -12.93 10.95
C THR A 102 4.70 -11.78 11.22
N GLN A 103 5.44 -11.34 10.21
CA GLN A 103 6.41 -10.27 10.36
C GLN A 103 5.73 -8.91 10.64
N VAL A 104 4.65 -8.58 9.92
CA VAL A 104 3.94 -7.31 10.11
C VAL A 104 3.21 -7.25 11.45
N GLY A 105 2.73 -8.38 11.97
CA GLY A 105 2.05 -8.48 13.26
C GLY A 105 2.98 -8.54 14.49
N LYS A 106 4.27 -8.82 14.27
CA LYS A 106 5.23 -9.14 15.36
C LYS A 106 5.38 -8.04 16.42
N ASN A 107 5.29 -6.77 16.03
CA ASN A 107 5.58 -5.65 16.91
C ASN A 107 4.34 -5.03 17.57
N SER A 108 3.14 -5.61 17.37
CA SER A 108 1.88 -5.14 17.95
C SER A 108 1.66 -3.64 17.74
N SER A 109 1.78 -3.18 16.49
CA SER A 109 1.53 -1.78 16.12
C SER A 109 0.06 -1.40 16.35
N ASP A 110 -0.22 -0.12 16.56
CA ASP A 110 -1.59 0.40 16.72
C ASP A 110 -2.40 0.26 15.44
N ALA A 111 -1.72 0.27 14.28
CA ALA A 111 -2.35 0.08 12.98
C ALA A 111 -1.45 -0.66 12.00
N ILE A 112 -2.08 -1.25 10.98
CA ILE A 112 -1.42 -1.84 9.82
C ILE A 112 -1.93 -1.16 8.56
N VAL A 113 -1.01 -0.69 7.71
CA VAL A 113 -1.33 -0.20 6.36
C VAL A 113 -1.13 -1.33 5.37
N GLY A 114 -2.19 -1.68 4.63
CA GLY A 114 -2.17 -2.63 3.53
C GLY A 114 -2.13 -1.95 2.17
N ILE A 115 -0.97 -1.97 1.49
CA ILE A 115 -0.82 -1.47 0.12
C ILE A 115 -0.92 -2.66 -0.82
N LEU A 116 -2.16 -3.01 -1.16
CA LEU A 116 -2.54 -4.27 -1.76
C LEU A 116 -3.30 -4.06 -3.07
N PHE A 117 -3.43 -5.13 -3.85
CA PHE A 117 -4.41 -5.25 -4.93
C PHE A 117 -5.26 -6.51 -4.68
N PRO A 118 -6.48 -6.62 -5.23
CA PRO A 118 -7.35 -7.77 -5.00
C PRO A 118 -6.68 -9.12 -5.30
N SER A 119 -5.77 -9.16 -6.28
CA SER A 119 -5.07 -10.38 -6.70
C SER A 119 -4.24 -11.07 -5.60
N THR A 120 -3.71 -10.31 -4.65
CA THR A 120 -2.92 -10.83 -3.52
C THR A 120 -3.52 -10.43 -2.17
N GLY A 121 -4.36 -9.41 -2.15
CA GLY A 121 -4.97 -8.87 -0.93
C GLY A 121 -5.80 -9.90 -0.17
N CYS A 122 -6.58 -10.73 -0.88
CA CYS A 122 -7.34 -11.80 -0.22
C CYS A 122 -6.43 -12.78 0.52
N GLY A 123 -5.33 -13.23 -0.10
CA GLY A 123 -4.40 -14.14 0.57
C GLY A 123 -3.74 -13.52 1.81
N VAL A 124 -3.35 -12.25 1.72
CA VAL A 124 -2.81 -11.50 2.87
C VAL A 124 -3.83 -11.40 3.99
N LEU A 125 -5.07 -11.01 3.68
CA LEU A 125 -6.12 -10.83 4.67
C LEU A 125 -6.63 -12.15 5.26
N GLN A 126 -6.67 -13.24 4.49
CA GLN A 126 -6.98 -14.58 5.00
C GLN A 126 -5.89 -15.03 5.98
N ALA A 127 -4.60 -14.87 5.64
CA ALA A 127 -3.51 -15.18 6.56
C ALA A 127 -3.57 -14.30 7.83
N ALA A 128 -3.94 -13.02 7.70
CA ALA A 128 -4.13 -12.13 8.84
C ALA A 128 -5.28 -12.57 9.74
N PHE A 129 -6.37 -13.05 9.16
CA PHE A 129 -7.52 -13.60 9.89
C PHE A 129 -7.12 -14.88 10.65
N GLU A 130 -6.44 -15.81 9.99
CA GLU A 130 -5.99 -17.07 10.59
C GLU A 130 -5.01 -16.86 11.75
N GLN A 131 -4.18 -15.81 11.69
CA GLN A 131 -3.18 -15.48 12.70
C GLN A 131 -3.69 -14.49 13.77
N GLY A 132 -4.92 -14.00 13.68
CA GLY A 132 -5.48 -12.99 14.58
C GLY A 132 -4.93 -11.57 14.36
N THR A 133 -4.04 -11.38 13.41
CA THR A 133 -3.49 -10.05 13.06
C THR A 133 -4.56 -9.14 12.45
N ILE A 134 -5.66 -9.71 11.98
CA ILE A 134 -6.82 -8.98 11.46
C ILE A 134 -7.52 -8.13 12.55
N GLU A 135 -7.32 -8.42 13.82
CA GLU A 135 -7.90 -7.66 14.94
C GLU A 135 -7.23 -6.29 15.15
N THR A 136 -6.01 -6.11 14.65
CA THR A 136 -5.36 -4.79 14.57
C THR A 136 -6.10 -3.92 13.55
N PRO A 137 -6.31 -2.62 13.79
CA PRO A 137 -6.91 -1.72 12.80
C PRO A 137 -6.12 -1.71 11.48
N TRP A 138 -6.81 -1.95 10.36
CA TRP A 138 -6.22 -1.91 9.02
C TRP A 138 -6.66 -0.67 8.26
N TYR A 139 -5.71 -0.05 7.57
CA TYR A 139 -5.90 1.05 6.63
C TYR A 139 -5.49 0.60 5.24
N PHE A 140 -6.33 0.89 4.26
CA PHE A 140 -6.10 0.47 2.89
C PHE A 140 -5.88 1.66 1.96
N THR A 141 -5.31 1.38 0.81
CA THR A 141 -5.03 2.38 -0.23
C THR A 141 -5.93 2.19 -1.45
N ASP A 142 -5.79 3.06 -2.44
CA ASP A 142 -6.58 3.04 -3.66
C ASP A 142 -6.55 1.72 -4.43
N GLY A 143 -5.47 0.94 -4.28
CA GLY A 143 -5.31 -0.35 -4.97
C GLY A 143 -6.41 -1.39 -4.70
N VAL A 144 -7.11 -1.27 -3.58
CA VAL A 144 -8.26 -2.15 -3.23
C VAL A 144 -9.58 -1.40 -3.18
N ARG A 145 -9.60 -0.12 -3.54
CA ARG A 145 -10.82 0.69 -3.53
C ARG A 145 -11.87 0.12 -4.50
N GLY A 146 -13.06 -0.10 -4.00
CA GLY A 146 -14.17 -0.64 -4.75
C GLY A 146 -14.21 -2.17 -4.82
N ALA A 147 -13.18 -2.87 -4.33
CA ALA A 147 -13.24 -4.31 -4.09
C ALA A 147 -14.08 -4.58 -2.81
N ASN A 148 -14.93 -5.57 -2.87
CA ASN A 148 -15.63 -6.04 -1.67
C ASN A 148 -14.79 -7.14 -1.01
N LEU A 149 -13.70 -6.72 -0.33
CA LEU A 149 -12.73 -7.64 0.26
C LEU A 149 -13.37 -8.60 1.27
N SER A 150 -14.35 -8.14 2.07
CA SER A 150 -15.03 -9.01 3.04
C SER A 150 -15.70 -10.20 2.37
N SER A 151 -16.49 -9.98 1.32
CA SER A 151 -17.19 -11.07 0.62
C SER A 151 -16.29 -11.81 -0.37
N GLU A 152 -15.45 -11.10 -1.12
CA GLU A 152 -14.57 -11.71 -2.13
C GLU A 152 -13.49 -12.58 -1.51
N CYS A 153 -13.00 -12.21 -0.33
CA CYS A 153 -11.99 -12.97 0.41
C CYS A 153 -12.58 -13.96 1.43
N GLY A 154 -13.90 -14.06 1.55
CA GLY A 154 -14.55 -14.99 2.47
C GLY A 154 -14.39 -14.65 3.96
N LEU A 155 -14.15 -13.37 4.27
CA LEU A 155 -13.85 -12.90 5.64
C LEU A 155 -15.09 -12.46 6.42
N GLY A 156 -16.29 -12.52 5.82
CA GLY A 156 -17.54 -12.10 6.48
C GLY A 156 -17.45 -10.65 6.97
N ASN A 157 -17.66 -10.43 8.23
CA ASN A 157 -17.63 -9.08 8.86
C ASN A 157 -16.27 -8.72 9.46
N ALA A 158 -15.22 -9.51 9.22
CA ALA A 158 -13.91 -9.29 9.85
C ALA A 158 -13.24 -7.96 9.46
N LEU A 159 -13.70 -7.34 8.37
CA LEU A 159 -13.22 -6.02 7.91
C LEU A 159 -14.19 -4.87 8.17
N ASP A 160 -15.26 -5.10 8.94
CA ASP A 160 -16.23 -4.05 9.23
C ASP A 160 -15.58 -2.95 10.10
N GLY A 161 -15.66 -1.71 9.63
CA GLY A 161 -15.10 -0.55 10.32
C GLY A 161 -13.66 -0.20 9.95
N TYR A 162 -13.00 -0.97 9.10
CA TYR A 162 -11.65 -0.60 8.61
C TYR A 162 -11.73 0.51 7.55
N LYS A 163 -10.66 1.30 7.47
CA LYS A 163 -10.56 2.51 6.64
C LYS A 163 -9.71 2.34 5.39
#